data_a3a28c5b9948fde128bd599867b2a86e
#
_entry.id   a3a28c5b9948fde128bd599867b2a86e
#
_cell.length_a   1.000
_cell.length_b   1.000
_cell.length_c   1.000
_cell.angle_alpha   90.00
_cell.angle_beta   90.00
_cell.angle_gamma   90.00
#
_symmetry.space_group_name_H-M   'P 1'
#
loop_
_entity.id
_entity.type
_entity.pdbx_description
1 polymer ?
#
loop_
_entity_poly.entity_id
_entity_poly.type
_entity_poly.pdbx_seq_one_letter_code
_entity_poly.pdbx_strand_id
1 'polypeptide(L)'
;MPETKRLFFAIALPTPLQQEIIDWRATHFPETTGRPVAAANLHLTLAFLGDVTAEKQQVLMQLARRIHQRSFSLTLDDAGLWMRSQVIWLGTRSPARGLLSLADMLRAQAARNGCYQSPQPFHPHITLWRNSASDARLPAPGFSWSFTVNNFVLYESQFIRGRTRYTPLAEFPLEHPEN
;
A
#
# COMPACT_ATOMS: atom_id res chain seq x y z
N MET A 1 -30.58 -4.42 -1.97
CA MET A 1 -29.19 -4.50 -1.46
C MET A 1 -28.43 -3.29 -1.94
N PRO A 2 -27.84 -2.49 -1.07
CA PRO A 2 -27.01 -1.38 -1.53
C PRO A 2 -25.76 -1.92 -2.23
N GLU A 3 -25.39 -1.28 -3.30
CA GLU A 3 -24.14 -1.59 -3.97
C GLU A 3 -22.96 -1.18 -3.08
N THR A 4 -21.93 -1.99 -3.11
CA THR A 4 -20.69 -1.70 -2.40
C THR A 4 -19.52 -1.69 -3.36
N LYS A 5 -18.46 -0.98 -2.96
CA LYS A 5 -17.18 -1.01 -3.63
C LYS A 5 -16.14 -1.50 -2.64
N ARG A 6 -15.19 -2.26 -3.13
CA ARG A 6 -14.08 -2.73 -2.30
C ARG A 6 -13.00 -1.66 -2.28
N LEU A 7 -12.79 -1.05 -1.12
CA LEU A 7 -11.97 0.14 -1.00
C LEU A 7 -10.78 -0.05 -0.06
N PHE A 8 -9.73 0.74 -0.29
CA PHE A 8 -8.59 0.84 0.61
C PHE A 8 -7.88 2.18 0.43
N PHE A 9 -7.24 2.68 1.48
CA PHE A 9 -6.33 3.83 1.41
C PHE A 9 -4.90 3.33 1.23
N ALA A 10 -4.14 3.99 0.38
CA ALA A 10 -2.76 3.61 0.10
C ALA A 10 -1.91 4.77 -0.37
N ILE A 11 -0.59 4.54 -0.32
CA ILE A 11 0.40 5.42 -0.94
C ILE A 11 0.78 4.82 -2.28
N ALA A 12 0.63 5.62 -3.34
CA ALA A 12 1.06 5.24 -4.68
C ALA A 12 2.56 5.51 -4.85
N LEU A 13 3.24 4.66 -5.60
CA LEU A 13 4.64 4.88 -5.92
C LEU A 13 4.76 5.79 -7.14
N PRO A 14 5.75 6.71 -7.16
CA PRO A 14 6.05 7.46 -8.39
C PRO A 14 6.34 6.52 -9.55
N THR A 15 5.90 6.88 -10.76
CA THR A 15 6.07 6.03 -11.94
C THR A 15 7.54 5.65 -12.22
N PRO A 16 8.51 6.58 -12.11
CA PRO A 16 9.92 6.18 -12.29
C PRO A 16 10.39 5.15 -11.28
N LEU A 17 9.92 5.26 -10.02
CA LEU A 17 10.28 4.30 -8.98
C LEU A 17 9.65 2.95 -9.24
N GLN A 18 8.40 2.91 -9.72
CA GLN A 18 7.77 1.66 -10.11
C GLN A 18 8.63 0.92 -11.12
N GLN A 19 9.15 1.62 -12.11
CA GLN A 19 9.98 1.00 -13.15
C GLN A 19 11.30 0.49 -12.58
N GLU A 20 11.95 1.26 -11.72
CA GLU A 20 13.20 0.82 -11.09
C GLU A 20 12.98 -0.46 -10.26
N ILE A 21 11.91 -0.54 -9.50
CA ILE A 21 11.58 -1.71 -8.70
C ILE A 21 11.29 -2.92 -9.59
N ILE A 22 10.55 -2.73 -10.68
CA ILE A 22 10.24 -3.80 -11.62
C ILE A 22 11.52 -4.35 -12.26
N ASP A 23 12.45 -3.48 -12.68
CA ASP A 23 13.72 -3.88 -13.25
C ASP A 23 14.59 -4.63 -12.24
N TRP A 24 14.66 -4.12 -11.01
CA TRP A 24 15.35 -4.78 -9.91
C TRP A 24 14.77 -6.18 -9.62
N ARG A 25 13.43 -6.27 -9.57
CA ARG A 25 12.74 -7.53 -9.36
C ARG A 25 13.08 -8.55 -10.45
N ALA A 26 13.07 -8.11 -11.70
CA ALA A 26 13.39 -8.97 -12.83
C ALA A 26 14.84 -9.47 -12.78
N THR A 27 15.75 -8.65 -12.28
CA THR A 27 17.16 -9.02 -12.14
C THR A 27 17.42 -10.03 -11.02
N HIS A 28 16.68 -9.88 -9.89
CA HIS A 28 16.99 -10.63 -8.66
C HIS A 28 16.09 -11.84 -8.40
N PHE A 29 14.99 -11.98 -9.13
CA PHE A 29 14.05 -13.09 -8.95
C PHE A 29 13.78 -13.79 -10.27
N PRO A 30 13.84 -15.15 -10.29
CA PRO A 30 13.43 -15.89 -11.48
C PRO A 30 11.91 -15.83 -11.67
N GLU A 31 11.45 -16.02 -12.90
CA GLU A 31 10.02 -16.01 -13.23
C GLU A 31 9.23 -17.10 -12.46
N THR A 32 9.91 -18.15 -12.02
CA THR A 32 9.31 -19.22 -11.24
C THR A 32 9.05 -18.86 -9.78
N THR A 33 9.45 -17.65 -9.35
CA THR A 33 9.28 -17.20 -7.96
C THR A 33 7.82 -17.21 -7.53
N GLY A 34 6.93 -16.78 -8.40
CA GLY A 34 5.51 -16.69 -8.09
C GLY A 34 4.77 -15.84 -9.12
N ARG A 35 3.71 -15.18 -8.66
CA ARG A 35 2.90 -14.31 -9.49
C ARG A 35 3.30 -12.86 -9.24
N PRO A 36 3.93 -12.17 -10.21
CA PRO A 36 4.40 -10.81 -9.99
C PRO A 36 3.23 -9.82 -9.95
N VAL A 37 3.34 -8.84 -9.08
CA VAL A 37 2.40 -7.73 -9.02
C VAL A 37 2.73 -6.75 -10.14
N ALA A 38 1.72 -6.35 -10.92
CA ALA A 38 1.92 -5.39 -12.02
C ALA A 38 2.40 -4.04 -11.49
N ALA A 39 3.21 -3.34 -12.29
CA ALA A 39 3.79 -2.05 -11.89
C ALA A 39 2.73 -1.06 -11.39
N ALA A 40 1.60 -0.95 -12.10
CA ALA A 40 0.52 -0.03 -11.73
C ALA A 40 -0.17 -0.40 -10.41
N ASN A 41 0.01 -1.62 -9.93
CA ASN A 41 -0.59 -2.10 -8.68
C ASN A 41 0.39 -2.07 -7.50
N LEU A 42 1.61 -1.61 -7.71
CA LEU A 42 2.57 -1.45 -6.61
C LEU A 42 2.15 -0.27 -5.75
N HIS A 43 1.86 -0.57 -4.48
CA HIS A 43 1.41 0.46 -3.53
C HIS A 43 1.67 -0.01 -2.11
N LEU A 44 1.69 0.95 -1.18
CA LEU A 44 1.76 0.66 0.25
C LEU A 44 0.38 0.89 0.85
N THR A 45 -0.32 -0.18 1.25
CA THR A 45 -1.65 -0.05 1.84
C THR A 45 -1.56 0.54 3.24
N LEU A 46 -2.37 1.55 3.51
CA LEU A 46 -2.47 2.20 4.81
C LEU A 46 -3.63 1.62 5.63
N ALA A 47 -4.77 1.40 5.00
CA ALA A 47 -5.95 0.85 5.67
C ALA A 47 -6.88 0.19 4.65
N PHE A 48 -7.26 -1.06 4.91
CA PHE A 48 -8.29 -1.74 4.15
C PHE A 48 -9.65 -1.38 4.72
N LEU A 49 -10.59 -1.07 3.85
CA LEU A 49 -11.96 -0.72 4.24
C LEU A 49 -12.94 -1.85 3.96
N GLY A 50 -12.60 -2.75 3.04
CA GLY A 50 -13.50 -3.82 2.62
C GLY A 50 -14.60 -3.32 1.71
N ASP A 51 -15.75 -3.99 1.73
CA ASP A 51 -16.91 -3.62 0.92
C ASP A 51 -17.63 -2.45 1.61
N VAL A 52 -17.72 -1.32 0.92
CA VAL A 52 -18.16 -0.04 1.48
C VAL A 52 -19.29 0.52 0.64
N THR A 53 -20.39 0.92 1.29
CA THR A 53 -21.50 1.59 0.63
C THR A 53 -21.10 3.01 0.20
N ALA A 54 -21.85 3.59 -0.75
CA ALA A 54 -21.59 4.96 -1.20
C ALA A 54 -21.67 5.97 -0.06
N GLU A 55 -22.61 5.78 0.85
CA GLU A 55 -22.78 6.67 2.02
C GLU A 55 -21.56 6.60 2.95
N LYS A 56 -21.11 5.39 3.27
CA LYS A 56 -19.94 5.19 4.13
C LYS A 56 -18.67 5.71 3.45
N GLN A 57 -18.55 5.52 2.14
CA GLN A 57 -17.44 6.08 1.37
C GLN A 57 -17.33 7.59 1.56
N GLN A 58 -18.47 8.30 1.48
CA GLN A 58 -18.48 9.75 1.66
C GLN A 58 -18.03 10.16 3.06
N VAL A 59 -18.49 9.45 4.09
CA VAL A 59 -18.07 9.70 5.48
C VAL A 59 -16.56 9.54 5.62
N LEU A 60 -16.04 8.43 5.13
CA LEU A 60 -14.60 8.12 5.24
C LEU A 60 -13.75 9.11 4.45
N MET A 61 -14.22 9.56 3.28
CA MET A 61 -13.52 10.59 2.50
C MET A 61 -13.50 11.92 3.22
N GLN A 62 -14.61 12.32 3.86
CA GLN A 62 -14.66 13.56 4.63
C GLN A 62 -13.70 13.52 5.82
N LEU A 63 -13.63 12.39 6.52
CA LEU A 63 -12.70 12.22 7.61
C LEU A 63 -11.25 12.29 7.13
N ALA A 64 -10.96 11.67 5.99
CA ALA A 64 -9.62 11.70 5.41
C ALA A 64 -9.20 13.11 5.03
N ARG A 65 -10.12 13.93 4.50
CA ARG A 65 -9.84 15.33 4.14
C ARG A 65 -9.52 16.22 5.33
N ARG A 66 -9.93 15.82 6.53
CA ARG A 66 -9.68 16.57 7.77
C ARG A 66 -8.35 16.20 8.43
N ILE A 67 -7.64 15.23 7.89
CA ILE A 67 -6.34 14.84 8.43
C ILE A 67 -5.32 15.93 8.11
N HIS A 68 -4.69 16.45 9.16
CA HIS A 68 -3.60 17.41 9.05
C HIS A 68 -2.30 16.66 9.35
N GLN A 69 -1.60 16.31 8.30
CA GLN A 69 -0.38 15.50 8.36
C GLN A 69 0.63 16.06 7.39
N ARG A 70 1.86 16.25 7.87
CA ARG A 70 2.95 16.71 7.01
C ARG A 70 3.40 15.59 6.08
N SER A 71 3.92 15.97 4.91
CA SER A 71 4.60 15.03 4.04
C SER A 71 5.80 14.42 4.77
N PHE A 72 6.21 13.25 4.34
CA PHE A 72 7.32 12.52 4.95
C PHE A 72 8.09 11.77 3.89
N SER A 73 9.32 11.40 4.23
CA SER A 73 10.14 10.57 3.34
C SER A 73 9.87 9.10 3.63
N LEU A 74 9.68 8.32 2.57
CA LEU A 74 9.56 6.87 2.66
C LEU A 74 10.78 6.24 2.02
N THR A 75 11.48 5.38 2.77
CA THR A 75 12.65 4.66 2.29
C THR A 75 12.33 3.17 2.25
N LEU A 76 12.49 2.57 1.07
CA LEU A 76 12.28 1.14 0.86
C LEU A 76 13.64 0.46 0.83
N ASP A 77 13.99 -0.21 1.92
CA ASP A 77 15.34 -0.76 2.12
C ASP A 77 15.32 -2.16 2.76
N ASP A 78 14.16 -2.78 2.83
CA ASP A 78 14.00 -4.11 3.41
C ASP A 78 13.14 -4.97 2.51
N ALA A 79 13.29 -6.28 2.62
CA ALA A 79 12.48 -7.25 1.88
C ALA A 79 12.25 -8.49 2.74
N GLY A 80 11.14 -9.15 2.53
CA GLY A 80 10.82 -10.34 3.28
C GLY A 80 9.90 -11.28 2.53
N LEU A 81 9.79 -12.48 3.06
CA LEU A 81 8.86 -13.51 2.59
C LEU A 81 7.98 -13.91 3.77
N TRP A 82 6.67 -13.72 3.62
CA TRP A 82 5.71 -14.26 4.57
C TRP A 82 5.27 -15.63 4.09
N MET A 83 5.73 -16.66 4.80
CA MET A 83 5.51 -18.05 4.40
C MET A 83 4.04 -18.44 4.39
N ARG A 84 3.27 -17.96 5.38
CA ARG A 84 1.86 -18.32 5.51
C ARG A 84 1.01 -17.77 4.37
N SER A 85 1.20 -16.50 4.00
CA SER A 85 0.47 -15.86 2.92
C SER A 85 1.13 -16.02 1.56
N GLN A 86 2.35 -16.53 1.52
CA GLN A 86 3.14 -16.71 0.29
C GLN A 86 3.34 -15.40 -0.46
N VAL A 87 3.73 -14.36 0.30
CA VAL A 87 3.94 -13.01 -0.24
C VAL A 87 5.39 -12.60 -0.04
N ILE A 88 6.01 -12.13 -1.12
CA ILE A 88 7.31 -11.43 -1.05
C ILE A 88 7.02 -9.93 -1.10
N TRP A 89 7.63 -9.19 -0.19
CA TRP A 89 7.34 -7.78 0.00
C TRP A 89 8.61 -6.93 0.12
N LEU A 90 8.47 -5.65 -0.23
CA LEU A 90 9.42 -4.59 0.12
C LEU A 90 8.88 -3.83 1.31
N GLY A 91 9.76 -3.38 2.20
CA GLY A 91 9.39 -2.62 3.37
C GLY A 91 10.43 -1.59 3.73
N THR A 92 10.30 -1.07 4.94
CA THR A 92 11.21 -0.06 5.49
C THR A 92 11.68 -0.51 6.85
N ARG A 93 13.00 -0.42 7.08
CA ARG A 93 13.60 -0.81 8.38
C ARG A 93 13.29 0.19 9.47
N SER A 94 13.20 1.46 9.11
CA SER A 94 12.92 2.54 10.04
C SER A 94 11.73 3.36 9.53
N PRO A 95 10.49 2.89 9.81
CA PRO A 95 9.31 3.60 9.33
C PRO A 95 9.25 5.03 9.87
N ALA A 96 8.97 5.98 8.98
CA ALA A 96 8.79 7.37 9.38
C ALA A 96 7.58 7.50 10.32
N ARG A 97 7.70 8.39 11.32
CA ARG A 97 6.59 8.65 12.25
C ARG A 97 5.32 9.10 11.52
N GLY A 98 5.49 9.92 10.48
CA GLY A 98 4.36 10.37 9.66
C GLY A 98 3.60 9.23 9.01
N LEU A 99 4.32 8.23 8.51
CA LEU A 99 3.71 7.03 7.93
C LEU A 99 2.88 6.26 8.96
N LEU A 100 3.47 6.00 10.13
CA LEU A 100 2.79 5.25 11.19
C LEU A 100 1.58 6.02 11.72
N SER A 101 1.72 7.32 11.92
CA SER A 101 0.64 8.18 12.40
C SER A 101 -0.51 8.23 11.41
N LEU A 102 -0.22 8.38 10.12
CA LEU A 102 -1.24 8.41 9.08
C LEU A 102 -2.01 7.09 9.02
N ALA A 103 -1.31 5.97 9.03
CA ALA A 103 -1.93 4.65 9.02
C ALA A 103 -2.81 4.44 10.26
N ASP A 104 -2.33 4.83 11.44
CA ASP A 104 -3.09 4.72 12.69
C ASP A 104 -4.40 5.52 12.63
N MET A 105 -4.33 6.75 12.14
CA MET A 105 -5.52 7.60 12.02
C MET A 105 -6.54 7.00 11.05
N LEU A 106 -6.09 6.55 9.88
CA LEU A 106 -6.98 5.97 8.88
C LEU A 106 -7.61 4.67 9.37
N ARG A 107 -6.83 3.82 10.01
CA ARG A 107 -7.33 2.55 10.56
C ARG A 107 -8.31 2.79 11.70
N ALA A 108 -8.05 3.76 12.58
CA ALA A 108 -8.97 4.10 13.66
C ALA A 108 -10.30 4.65 13.12
N GLN A 109 -10.25 5.52 12.13
CA GLN A 109 -11.46 6.06 11.49
C GLN A 109 -12.26 4.94 10.81
N ALA A 110 -11.57 4.02 10.13
CA ALA A 110 -12.21 2.87 9.50
C ALA A 110 -12.92 1.98 10.53
N ALA A 111 -12.25 1.67 11.63
CA ALA A 111 -12.81 0.83 12.69
C ALA A 111 -14.05 1.47 13.31
N ARG A 112 -14.02 2.79 13.57
CA ARG A 112 -15.16 3.52 14.14
C ARG A 112 -16.37 3.54 13.20
N ASN A 113 -16.13 3.34 11.90
CA ASN A 113 -17.18 3.33 10.89
C ASN A 113 -17.54 1.91 10.44
N GLY A 114 -17.22 0.92 11.24
CA GLY A 114 -17.63 -0.45 11.01
C GLY A 114 -16.79 -1.23 10.02
N CYS A 115 -15.65 -0.69 9.60
CA CYS A 115 -14.73 -1.41 8.72
C CYS A 115 -13.76 -2.23 9.57
N TYR A 116 -13.82 -3.54 9.42
CA TYR A 116 -12.95 -4.43 10.20
C TYR A 116 -11.48 -4.09 10.00
N GLN A 117 -10.75 -4.02 11.11
CA GLN A 117 -9.29 -3.84 11.09
C GLN A 117 -8.63 -4.99 11.84
N SER A 118 -7.55 -5.51 11.28
CA SER A 118 -6.78 -6.57 11.91
C SER A 118 -6.20 -6.08 13.25
N PRO A 119 -6.20 -6.93 14.30
CA PRO A 119 -5.52 -6.58 15.56
C PRO A 119 -4.00 -6.62 15.43
N GLN A 120 -3.46 -7.16 14.33
CA GLN A 120 -2.03 -7.22 14.12
C GLN A 120 -1.43 -5.80 13.98
N PRO A 121 -0.20 -5.57 14.49
CA PRO A 121 0.47 -4.30 14.27
C PRO A 121 0.60 -3.98 12.79
N PHE A 122 0.51 -2.69 12.46
CA PHE A 122 0.70 -2.24 11.10
C PHE A 122 2.14 -2.53 10.66
N HIS A 123 2.28 -3.25 9.55
CA HIS A 123 3.58 -3.55 8.93
C HIS A 123 3.60 -2.91 7.55
N PRO A 124 4.30 -1.76 7.39
CA PRO A 124 4.37 -1.09 6.09
C PRO A 124 5.07 -1.99 5.06
N HIS A 125 4.38 -2.27 3.97
CA HIS A 125 4.97 -3.12 2.92
C HIS A 125 4.32 -2.89 1.57
N ILE A 126 5.09 -3.23 0.54
CA ILE A 126 4.62 -3.26 -0.85
C ILE A 126 4.76 -4.69 -1.33
N THR A 127 3.67 -5.29 -1.78
CA THR A 127 3.70 -6.67 -2.28
C THR A 127 4.34 -6.71 -3.66
N LEU A 128 5.37 -7.55 -3.81
CA LEU A 128 6.08 -7.77 -5.09
C LEU A 128 5.59 -9.01 -5.81
N TRP A 129 5.41 -10.10 -5.04
CA TRP A 129 5.01 -11.40 -5.57
C TRP A 129 3.90 -11.99 -4.70
N ARG A 130 2.90 -12.58 -5.34
CA ARG A 130 1.91 -13.42 -4.68
C ARG A 130 2.14 -14.86 -5.06
N ASN A 131 1.59 -15.79 -4.28
CA ASN A 131 1.75 -17.23 -4.52
C ASN A 131 3.22 -17.60 -4.68
N SER A 132 4.06 -17.04 -3.82
CA SER A 132 5.51 -17.26 -3.87
C SER A 132 5.86 -18.71 -3.56
N ALA A 133 6.86 -19.23 -4.25
CA ALA A 133 7.47 -20.50 -3.90
C ALA A 133 8.06 -20.39 -2.49
N SER A 134 7.94 -21.49 -1.70
CA SER A 134 8.40 -21.52 -0.31
C SER A 134 9.94 -21.47 -0.19
N ASP A 135 10.64 -21.83 -1.26
CA ASP A 135 12.10 -21.83 -1.32
C ASP A 135 12.66 -20.59 -2.04
N ALA A 136 11.83 -19.58 -2.26
CA ALA A 136 12.26 -18.33 -2.90
C ALA A 136 13.37 -17.68 -2.06
N ARG A 137 14.42 -17.22 -2.74
CA ARG A 137 15.55 -16.56 -2.09
C ARG A 137 15.43 -15.04 -2.23
N LEU A 138 15.59 -14.36 -1.11
CA LEU A 138 15.61 -12.92 -1.09
C LEU A 138 16.98 -12.41 -1.55
N PRO A 139 17.02 -11.27 -2.27
CA PRO A 139 18.31 -10.68 -2.65
C PRO A 139 19.05 -10.16 -1.42
N ALA A 140 20.38 -9.99 -1.59
CA ALA A 140 21.22 -9.44 -0.54
C ALA A 140 20.76 -8.03 -0.15
N PRO A 141 20.91 -7.63 1.14
CA PRO A 141 20.61 -6.26 1.55
C PRO A 141 21.55 -5.27 0.87
N GLY A 142 21.16 -4.00 0.88
CA GLY A 142 21.95 -2.93 0.26
C GLY A 142 21.18 -2.13 -0.77
N PHE A 143 20.00 -2.59 -1.18
CA PHE A 143 19.13 -1.78 -2.02
C PHE A 143 18.42 -0.73 -1.17
N SER A 144 18.12 0.42 -1.77
CA SER A 144 17.42 1.50 -1.08
C SER A 144 16.80 2.44 -2.10
N TRP A 145 15.52 2.73 -1.93
CA TRP A 145 14.81 3.75 -2.71
C TRP A 145 14.10 4.68 -1.75
N SER A 146 14.22 5.97 -1.98
CA SER A 146 13.55 6.98 -1.15
C SER A 146 12.76 7.94 -2.01
N PHE A 147 11.59 8.35 -1.51
CA PHE A 147 10.81 9.41 -2.14
C PHE A 147 9.99 10.12 -1.09
N THR A 148 9.57 11.36 -1.41
CA THR A 148 8.70 12.13 -0.53
C THR A 148 7.26 11.78 -0.82
N VAL A 149 6.52 11.42 0.23
CA VAL A 149 5.08 11.13 0.16
C VAL A 149 4.33 12.44 0.38
N ASN A 150 3.67 12.93 -0.67
CA ASN A 150 2.95 14.21 -0.65
C ASN A 150 1.43 14.05 -0.62
N ASN A 151 0.95 12.83 -0.79
CA ASN A 151 -0.48 12.52 -0.76
C ASN A 151 -0.71 11.05 -0.46
N PHE A 152 -1.94 10.72 -0.16
CA PHE A 152 -2.41 9.35 -0.16
C PHE A 152 -3.69 9.27 -0.97
N VAL A 153 -4.10 8.06 -1.34
CA VAL A 153 -5.14 7.83 -2.34
C VAL A 153 -6.17 6.83 -1.80
N LEU A 154 -7.43 7.07 -2.11
CA LEU A 154 -8.49 6.09 -1.92
C LEU A 154 -8.64 5.32 -3.23
N TYR A 155 -8.45 4.01 -3.17
CA TYR A 155 -8.57 3.11 -4.32
C TYR A 155 -9.77 2.20 -4.21
N GLU A 156 -10.35 1.90 -5.37
CA GLU A 156 -11.27 0.78 -5.52
C GLU A 156 -10.50 -0.40 -6.11
N SER A 157 -10.67 -1.59 -5.50
CA SER A 157 -10.12 -2.83 -6.03
C SER A 157 -11.21 -3.51 -6.86
N GLN A 158 -10.92 -3.78 -8.12
CA GLN A 158 -11.82 -4.45 -9.04
C GLN A 158 -11.11 -5.65 -9.64
N PHE A 159 -11.88 -6.70 -9.90
CA PHE A 159 -11.38 -7.89 -10.60
C PHE A 159 -12.06 -7.92 -11.96
N ILE A 160 -11.32 -7.56 -13.01
CA ILE A 160 -11.84 -7.39 -14.36
C ILE A 160 -11.05 -8.30 -15.31
N ARG A 161 -11.76 -9.18 -16.02
CA ARG A 161 -11.16 -10.08 -17.01
C ARG A 161 -9.98 -10.90 -16.46
N GLY A 162 -10.14 -11.40 -15.22
CA GLY A 162 -9.13 -12.24 -14.59
C GLY A 162 -7.94 -11.48 -14.00
N ARG A 163 -8.02 -10.15 -13.94
CA ARG A 163 -6.92 -9.31 -13.41
C ARG A 163 -7.43 -8.34 -12.34
N THR A 164 -6.59 -8.13 -11.34
CA THR A 164 -6.85 -7.11 -10.32
C THR A 164 -6.51 -5.74 -10.90
N ARG A 165 -7.46 -4.82 -10.76
CA ARG A 165 -7.27 -3.42 -11.17
C ARG A 165 -7.58 -2.51 -10.00
N TYR A 166 -6.68 -1.58 -9.71
CA TYR A 166 -6.87 -0.55 -8.70
C TYR A 166 -7.19 0.77 -9.38
N THR A 167 -8.37 1.31 -9.06
CA THR A 167 -8.84 2.56 -9.65
C THR A 167 -8.81 3.65 -8.59
N PRO A 168 -8.05 4.75 -8.80
CA PRO A 168 -8.05 5.85 -7.85
C PRO A 168 -9.38 6.59 -7.89
N LEU A 169 -9.99 6.78 -6.72
CA LEU A 169 -11.26 7.48 -6.58
C LEU A 169 -11.07 8.89 -6.05
N ALA A 170 -10.08 9.11 -5.20
CA ALA A 170 -9.81 10.41 -4.59
C ALA A 170 -8.36 10.48 -4.12
N GLU A 171 -7.81 11.68 -4.13
CA GLU A 171 -6.45 11.98 -3.71
C GLU A 171 -6.51 12.96 -2.55
N PHE A 172 -5.68 12.73 -1.53
CA PHE A 172 -5.66 13.53 -0.30
C PHE A 172 -4.26 14.09 -0.09
N PRO A 173 -4.06 15.40 -0.27
CA PRO A 173 -2.74 15.99 -0.13
C PRO A 173 -2.29 16.03 1.32
N LEU A 174 -0.99 15.84 1.54
CA LEU A 174 -0.34 16.09 2.81
C LEU A 174 0.23 17.50 2.83
N GLU A 175 0.39 18.05 4.02
CA GLU A 175 0.93 19.40 4.17
C GLU A 175 2.43 19.38 3.89
N HIS A 176 2.90 20.34 3.10
CA HIS A 176 4.32 20.48 2.89
C HIS A 176 5.00 20.94 4.18
N PRO A 177 6.20 20.44 4.49
CA PRO A 177 6.93 20.99 5.63
C PRO A 177 7.25 22.45 5.39
N GLU A 178 7.05 23.29 6.39
CA GLU A 178 7.47 24.69 6.33
C GLU A 178 8.98 24.75 6.21
N ASN A 179 9.48 25.56 5.29
CA ASN A 179 10.90 25.78 5.10
C ASN A 179 11.46 26.65 6.25
#